data_bd552eb819db8ae9a352b721a0b97f0e
#
_entry.id   bd552eb819db8ae9a352b721a0b97f0e
#
_cell.length_a   1.000
_cell.length_b   1.000
_cell.length_c   1.000
_cell.angle_alpha   90.00
_cell.angle_beta   90.00
_cell.angle_gamma   90.00
#
_symmetry.space_group_name_H-M   'P 1'
#
loop_
_entity.id
_entity.type
_entity.pdbx_description
1 polymer ?
#
loop_
_entity_poly.entity_id
_entity_poly.type
_entity_poly.pdbx_seq_one_letter_code
_entity_poly.pdbx_strand_id
1 'polypeptide(L)'
;MEVQRFLVGPLNTNCYLVQSKKTKETLLVDPGMACDELDDAVRELGAENLKYILLTHGHFDHIGGAAYYQRMTHGKIVMFYLESRFAADGALNLGKSFYSPVEPFQPDITLREADTLDRKS
;
A
#
# COMPACT_ATOMS: atom_id res chain seq x y z
N MET A 1 -7.95 -5.60 17.34
CA MET A 1 -7.40 -5.30 16.01
C MET A 1 -7.14 -6.60 15.28
N GLU A 2 -7.62 -6.70 14.07
CA GLU A 2 -7.46 -7.88 13.25
C GLU A 2 -6.36 -7.64 12.22
N VAL A 3 -5.41 -8.59 12.11
CA VAL A 3 -4.28 -8.48 11.18
C VAL A 3 -4.22 -9.72 10.30
N GLN A 4 -4.19 -9.53 8.98
CA GLN A 4 -3.99 -10.61 8.02
C GLN A 4 -2.70 -10.34 7.25
N ARG A 5 -1.91 -11.38 7.05
CA ARG A 5 -0.66 -11.28 6.29
C ARG A 5 -0.78 -12.03 4.97
N PHE A 6 -0.27 -11.41 3.90
CA PHE A 6 -0.21 -12.01 2.57
C PHE A 6 1.22 -11.94 2.06
N LEU A 7 1.63 -12.93 1.31
CA LEU A 7 2.89 -12.89 0.58
C LEU A 7 2.56 -12.56 -0.87
N VAL A 8 3.05 -11.43 -1.36
CA VAL A 8 2.66 -10.91 -2.67
C VAL A 8 3.86 -10.68 -3.57
N GLY A 9 3.62 -10.88 -4.87
CA GLY A 9 4.59 -10.60 -5.91
C GLY A 9 5.73 -11.59 -6.01
N PRO A 10 6.67 -11.34 -6.94
CA PRO A 10 7.74 -12.30 -7.25
C PRO A 10 8.76 -12.50 -6.13
N LEU A 11 8.85 -11.55 -5.19
CA LEU A 11 9.79 -11.65 -4.07
C LEU A 11 9.12 -12.09 -2.77
N ASN A 12 7.86 -12.52 -2.83
CA ASN A 12 7.08 -12.92 -1.64
C ASN A 12 7.13 -11.87 -0.53
N THR A 13 6.87 -10.63 -0.91
CA THR A 13 6.89 -9.50 0.02
C THR A 13 5.70 -9.58 0.98
N ASN A 14 5.96 -9.30 2.25
CA ASN A 14 4.90 -9.27 3.26
C ASN A 14 3.98 -8.07 3.02
N CYS A 15 2.70 -8.37 2.88
CA CYS A 15 1.63 -7.38 2.80
C CYS A 15 0.69 -7.60 3.96
N TYR A 16 0.28 -6.53 4.64
CA TYR A 16 -0.59 -6.64 5.80
C TYR A 16 -1.90 -5.89 5.58
N LEU A 17 -2.98 -6.51 6.02
CA LEU A 17 -4.30 -5.90 6.02
C LEU A 17 -4.75 -5.83 7.49
N VAL A 18 -4.94 -4.62 8.01
CA VAL A 18 -5.20 -4.38 9.43
C VAL A 18 -6.53 -3.65 9.58
N GLN A 19 -7.42 -4.17 10.42
CA GLN A 19 -8.70 -3.55 10.66
C GLN A 19 -8.96 -3.34 12.16
N SER A 20 -9.43 -2.15 12.52
CA SER A 20 -9.87 -1.85 13.86
C SER A 20 -11.24 -2.50 14.12
N LYS A 21 -11.35 -3.24 15.21
CA LYS A 21 -12.62 -3.87 15.59
C LYS A 21 -13.70 -2.85 15.98
N LYS A 22 -13.27 -1.72 16.52
CA LYS A 22 -14.21 -0.67 16.98
C LYS A 22 -14.75 0.16 15.82
N THR A 23 -13.88 0.68 14.97
CA THR A 23 -14.26 1.63 13.94
C THR A 23 -14.43 1.02 12.57
N LYS A 24 -13.91 -0.20 12.38
CA LYS A 24 -13.82 -0.88 11.08
C LYS A 24 -12.87 -0.20 10.10
N GLU A 25 -12.19 0.86 10.49
CA GLU A 25 -11.18 1.48 9.64
C GLU A 25 -10.09 0.46 9.32
N THR A 26 -9.71 0.39 8.05
CA THR A 26 -8.78 -0.61 7.53
C THR A 26 -7.55 0.08 6.95
N LEU A 27 -6.39 -0.54 7.18
CA LEU A 27 -5.09 -0.10 6.68
C LEU A 27 -4.50 -1.24 5.87
N LEU A 28 -4.05 -0.93 4.64
CA LEU A 28 -3.34 -1.88 3.79
C LEU A 28 -1.87 -1.47 3.74
N VAL A 29 -0.96 -2.40 4.06
CA VAL A 29 0.48 -2.13 4.14
C VAL A 29 1.22 -2.90 3.06
N ASP A 30 2.00 -2.20 2.25
CA ASP A 30 2.88 -2.75 1.22
C ASP A 30 2.19 -3.73 0.26
N PRO A 31 1.15 -3.28 -0.47
CA PRO A 31 0.52 -4.13 -1.49
C PRO A 31 1.40 -4.17 -2.75
N GLY A 32 2.45 -4.97 -2.69
CA GLY A 32 3.46 -5.03 -3.74
C GLY A 32 2.95 -5.51 -5.09
N MET A 33 1.86 -6.28 -5.11
CA MET A 33 1.23 -6.74 -6.33
C MET A 33 -0.23 -7.06 -6.05
N ALA A 34 -1.11 -6.70 -6.98
CA ALA A 34 -2.51 -7.07 -6.89
C ALA A 34 -2.65 -8.59 -7.06
N CYS A 35 -3.52 -9.20 -6.27
CA CYS A 35 -3.85 -10.62 -6.39
C CYS A 35 -5.27 -10.88 -5.91
N ASP A 36 -5.86 -11.98 -6.39
CA ASP A 36 -7.25 -12.31 -6.09
C ASP A 36 -7.48 -12.51 -4.59
N GLU A 37 -6.55 -13.17 -3.91
CA GLU A 37 -6.65 -13.42 -2.48
C GLU A 37 -6.73 -12.12 -1.68
N LEU A 38 -5.90 -11.14 -2.01
CA LEU A 38 -5.91 -9.84 -1.36
C LEU A 38 -7.17 -9.05 -1.74
N ASP A 39 -7.58 -9.09 -3.01
CA ASP A 39 -8.81 -8.45 -3.47
C ASP A 39 -10.02 -8.94 -2.68
N ASP A 40 -10.13 -10.26 -2.52
CA ASP A 40 -11.23 -10.88 -1.78
C ASP A 40 -11.23 -10.45 -0.31
N ALA A 41 -10.06 -10.41 0.31
CA ALA A 41 -9.93 -10.00 1.71
C ALA A 41 -10.33 -8.54 1.90
N VAL A 42 -9.93 -7.65 0.99
CA VAL A 42 -10.31 -6.24 1.04
C VAL A 42 -11.82 -6.07 0.90
N ARG A 43 -12.43 -6.80 -0.04
CA ARG A 43 -13.89 -6.74 -0.23
C ARG A 43 -14.64 -7.28 0.97
N GLU A 44 -14.13 -8.34 1.57
CA GLU A 44 -14.75 -8.95 2.76
C GLU A 44 -14.76 -8.01 3.94
N LEU A 45 -13.69 -7.23 4.14
CA LEU A 45 -13.63 -6.23 5.21
C LEU A 45 -14.39 -4.94 4.85
N GLY A 46 -14.77 -4.78 3.60
CA GLY A 46 -15.44 -3.58 3.10
C GLY A 46 -14.42 -2.61 2.48
N ALA A 47 -14.45 -2.51 1.15
CA ALA A 47 -13.52 -1.62 0.44
C ALA A 47 -13.65 -0.17 0.91
N GLU A 48 -14.85 0.27 1.25
CA GLU A 48 -15.14 1.61 1.76
C GLU A 48 -14.50 1.89 3.13
N ASN A 49 -14.12 0.84 3.86
CA ASN A 49 -13.49 0.97 5.17
C ASN A 49 -11.98 1.16 5.08
N LEU A 50 -11.39 0.91 3.90
CA LEU A 50 -9.95 1.06 3.72
C LEU A 50 -9.61 2.54 3.58
N LYS A 51 -8.99 3.09 4.62
CA LYS A 51 -8.69 4.52 4.70
C LYS A 51 -7.29 4.87 4.21
N TYR A 52 -6.33 3.98 4.45
CA TYR A 52 -4.93 4.27 4.13
C TYR A 52 -4.24 3.06 3.50
N ILE A 53 -3.39 3.35 2.53
CA ILE A 53 -2.46 2.40 1.92
C ILE A 53 -1.07 2.89 2.31
N LEU A 54 -0.44 2.22 3.27
CA LEU A 54 0.85 2.61 3.80
C LEU A 54 1.97 1.86 3.09
N LEU A 55 2.90 2.61 2.52
CA LEU A 55 4.06 2.04 1.83
C LEU A 55 5.30 2.30 2.67
N THR A 56 5.91 1.23 3.17
CA THR A 56 7.08 1.34 4.06
C THR A 56 8.38 1.51 3.29
N HIS A 57 8.41 1.04 2.04
CA HIS A 57 9.57 1.13 1.17
C HIS A 57 9.12 1.59 -0.21
N GLY A 58 10.05 2.16 -0.99
CA GLY A 58 9.78 2.65 -2.32
C GLY A 58 10.12 1.68 -3.45
N HIS A 59 10.61 0.48 -3.15
CA HIS A 59 10.96 -0.50 -4.16
C HIS A 59 9.72 -1.21 -4.71
N PHE A 60 9.82 -1.71 -5.94
CA PHE A 60 8.68 -2.24 -6.70
C PHE A 60 7.89 -3.32 -5.96
N ASP A 61 8.57 -4.16 -5.20
CA ASP A 61 7.93 -5.28 -4.51
C ASP A 61 7.05 -4.86 -3.33
N HIS A 62 7.14 -3.59 -2.90
CA HIS A 62 6.28 -3.01 -1.86
C HIS A 62 5.18 -2.12 -2.40
N ILE A 63 5.40 -1.49 -3.56
CA ILE A 63 4.50 -0.44 -4.05
C ILE A 63 3.72 -0.82 -5.30
N GLY A 64 4.00 -1.97 -5.90
CA GLY A 64 3.48 -2.33 -7.23
C GLY A 64 1.96 -2.36 -7.36
N GLY A 65 1.23 -2.64 -6.30
CA GLY A 65 -0.23 -2.67 -6.30
C GLY A 65 -0.90 -1.42 -5.76
N ALA A 66 -0.13 -0.40 -5.36
CA ALA A 66 -0.70 0.78 -4.68
C ALA A 66 -1.77 1.48 -5.51
N ALA A 67 -1.50 1.77 -6.77
CA ALA A 67 -2.46 2.46 -7.65
C ALA A 67 -3.74 1.63 -7.84
N TYR A 68 -3.59 0.32 -8.01
CA TYR A 68 -4.71 -0.59 -8.18
C TYR A 68 -5.64 -0.57 -6.96
N TYR A 69 -5.08 -0.73 -5.76
CA TYR A 69 -5.90 -0.74 -4.55
C TYR A 69 -6.47 0.63 -4.21
N GLN A 70 -5.78 1.70 -4.59
CA GLN A 70 -6.35 3.04 -4.44
C GLN A 70 -7.60 3.21 -5.31
N ARG A 71 -7.56 2.75 -6.56
CA ARG A 71 -8.74 2.81 -7.42
C ARG A 71 -9.91 1.99 -6.87
N MET A 72 -9.59 0.84 -6.28
CA MET A 72 -10.62 -0.05 -5.73
C MET A 72 -11.29 0.54 -4.48
N THR A 73 -10.54 1.20 -3.61
CA THR A 73 -10.99 1.56 -2.26
C THR A 73 -11.13 3.05 -2.02
N HIS A 74 -10.47 3.88 -2.82
CA HIS A 74 -10.31 5.31 -2.61
C HIS A 74 -9.52 5.65 -1.33
N GLY A 75 -8.76 4.68 -0.80
CA GLY A 75 -7.86 4.90 0.32
C GLY A 75 -6.74 5.86 -0.05
N LYS A 76 -6.22 6.58 0.93
CA LYS A 76 -5.13 7.52 0.70
C LYS A 76 -3.80 6.81 0.77
N ILE A 77 -2.93 7.05 -0.21
CA ILE A 77 -1.58 6.49 -0.24
C ILE A 77 -0.68 7.31 0.67
N VAL A 78 -0.02 6.63 1.61
CA VAL A 78 0.87 7.25 2.59
C VAL A 78 2.27 6.68 2.39
N MET A 79 3.27 7.54 2.22
CA MET A 79 4.67 7.17 2.10
C MET A 79 5.54 8.03 2.99
N PHE A 80 6.69 7.51 3.39
CA PHE A 80 7.70 8.34 4.03
C PHE A 80 8.32 9.27 3.01
N TYR A 81 8.60 10.50 3.43
CA TYR A 81 9.09 11.55 2.54
C TYR A 81 10.30 11.13 1.70
N LEU A 82 11.27 10.45 2.32
CA LEU A 82 12.47 10.03 1.62
C LEU A 82 12.22 8.93 0.57
N GLU A 83 11.10 8.22 0.68
CA GLU A 83 10.74 7.15 -0.25
C GLU A 83 9.77 7.61 -1.34
N SER A 84 9.19 8.81 -1.22
CA SER A 84 8.14 9.27 -2.14
C SER A 84 8.60 9.42 -3.59
N ARG A 85 9.89 9.69 -3.80
CA ARG A 85 10.46 9.82 -5.15
C ARG A 85 10.37 8.53 -5.97
N PHE A 86 10.20 7.38 -5.32
CA PHE A 86 10.11 6.09 -5.99
C PHE A 86 8.75 5.84 -6.67
N ALA A 87 7.75 6.63 -6.30
CA ALA A 87 6.36 6.36 -6.69
C ALA A 87 6.13 6.32 -8.21
N ALA A 88 6.89 7.09 -8.98
CA ALA A 88 6.71 7.15 -10.43
C ALA A 88 8.00 6.90 -11.20
N ASP A 89 9.09 6.54 -10.54
CA ASP A 89 10.38 6.33 -11.18
C ASP A 89 10.75 4.86 -11.21
N GLY A 90 10.56 4.22 -12.38
CA GLY A 90 10.82 2.79 -12.55
C GLY A 90 12.28 2.38 -12.36
N ALA A 91 13.22 3.30 -12.56
CA ALA A 91 14.63 3.01 -12.32
C ALA A 91 14.94 3.02 -10.83
N LEU A 92 14.43 4.01 -10.10
CA LEU A 92 14.64 4.11 -8.65
C LEU A 92 13.96 2.99 -7.89
N ASN A 93 12.72 2.62 -8.27
CA ASN A 93 11.99 1.57 -7.55
C ASN A 93 12.37 0.16 -7.98
N LEU A 94 13.29 0.02 -8.96
CA LEU A 94 13.79 -1.24 -9.50
C LEU A 94 12.76 -2.06 -10.30
N GLY A 95 11.56 -1.54 -10.53
CA GLY A 95 10.55 -2.25 -11.30
C GLY A 95 11.01 -2.59 -12.70
N LYS A 96 11.70 -1.64 -13.34
CA LYS A 96 12.28 -1.82 -14.68
C LYS A 96 13.31 -2.94 -14.70
N SER A 97 14.21 -2.98 -13.71
CA SER A 97 15.28 -3.97 -13.63
C SER A 97 14.78 -5.39 -13.44
N PHE A 98 13.64 -5.55 -12.79
CA PHE A 98 13.03 -6.85 -12.51
C PHE A 98 11.88 -7.19 -13.45
N TYR A 99 11.69 -6.42 -14.54
CA TYR A 99 10.59 -6.61 -15.49
C TYR A 99 9.22 -6.62 -14.81
N SER A 100 9.10 -5.84 -13.75
CA SER A 100 7.88 -5.74 -12.96
C SER A 100 7.54 -4.25 -12.78
N PRO A 101 7.12 -3.58 -13.87
CA PRO A 101 6.89 -2.14 -13.83
C PRO A 101 5.78 -1.78 -12.85
N VAL A 102 6.02 -0.69 -12.13
CA VAL A 102 5.06 -0.14 -11.18
C VAL A 102 4.19 0.89 -11.89
N GLU A 103 2.88 0.77 -11.74
CA GLU A 103 1.97 1.80 -12.24
C GLU A 103 2.22 3.08 -11.45
N PRO A 104 2.56 4.21 -12.11
CA PRO A 104 2.86 5.46 -11.40
C PRO A 104 1.67 5.94 -10.58
N PHE A 105 1.96 6.53 -9.43
CA PHE A 105 0.94 7.09 -8.55
C PHE A 105 1.50 8.31 -7.81
N GLN A 106 0.62 9.06 -7.19
CA GLN A 106 0.98 10.24 -6.40
C GLN A 106 0.65 9.95 -4.94
N PRO A 107 1.63 10.00 -4.02
CA PRO A 107 1.30 9.87 -2.60
C PRO A 107 0.39 11.00 -2.15
N ASP A 108 -0.65 10.66 -1.41
CA ASP A 108 -1.58 11.66 -0.85
C ASP A 108 -1.04 12.29 0.41
N ILE A 109 -0.30 11.49 1.18
CA ILE A 109 0.29 11.93 2.45
C ILE A 109 1.74 11.48 2.47
N THR A 110 2.66 12.41 2.77
CA THR A 110 4.06 12.06 3.00
C THR A 110 4.40 12.30 4.46
N LEU A 111 5.03 11.32 5.08
CA LEU A 111 5.43 11.39 6.48
C LEU A 111 6.93 11.67 6.58
N ARG A 112 7.29 12.53 7.53
CA ARG A 112 8.69 12.75 7.88
C ARG A 112 8.98 12.01 9.18
N GLU A 113 10.25 11.89 9.51
CA GLU A 113 10.65 11.34 10.80
C GLU A 113 9.91 12.10 11.91
N ALA A 114 9.37 11.40 12.88
CA ALA A 114 8.60 11.91 13.99
C ALA A 114 7.14 12.29 13.68
N ASP A 115 6.70 12.22 12.43
CA ASP A 115 5.30 12.41 12.11
C ASP A 115 4.49 11.19 12.55
N THR A 116 3.23 11.42 12.87
CA THR A 116 2.29 10.34 13.14
C THR A 116 1.15 10.39 12.13
N LEU A 117 0.68 9.21 11.74
CA LEU A 117 -0.50 9.10 10.93
C LEU A 117 -1.70 9.09 11.86
N ASP A 118 -2.25 10.29 12.12
CA ASP A 118 -3.40 10.36 13.00
C ASP A 118 -4.68 10.55 12.18
N ARG A 119 -5.80 10.44 12.85
CA ARG A 119 -7.11 10.45 12.21
C ARG A 119 -7.55 11.82 11.70
N LYS A 120 -6.81 12.85 12.02
CA LYS A 120 -7.06 14.19 11.54
C LYS A 120 -6.45 14.45 10.18
N SER A 121 -5.58 13.58 9.77
CA SER A 121 -4.87 13.69 8.49
C SER A 121 -5.76 13.32 7.32
#